data_7069cee9cae4b16ace9f1034a4ef9ccc
#
_entry.id   7069cee9cae4b16ace9f1034a4ef9ccc
#
_cell.length_a   1.000
_cell.length_b   1.000
_cell.length_c   1.000
_cell.angle_alpha   90.00
_cell.angle_beta   90.00
_cell.angle_gamma   90.00
#
_symmetry.space_group_name_H-M   'P 1'
#
loop_
_entity.id
_entity.type
_entity.pdbx_description
1 polymer ?
#
loop_
_entity_poly.entity_id
_entity_poly.type
_entity_poly.pdbx_seq_one_letter_code
_entity_poly.pdbx_strand_id
1 'polypeptide(L)'
;GLHDFIPTETKAAYINQLLKVGFDTIDFGSFVSPKAIPQLKDTAAVLNQLDLSSTKSKLLAIVANQRGATDACNFEEIDYLGFPFSISETFQQRNTNSSIEESLVRVADIQNLCIKNNKKLVVYISMAFGNPYGDLWNSDIVIEWTQKLANLGIEIIALSDTIGVSNPENISYLFGNIIPEFKNVEIGAHLHTTPTTWKEKVNAAYNNGCKRFDGAIKGFGGCPMATGDLTGNMATENLIQYFNQNKIEL
;
A
#
# COMPACT_ATOMS: atom_id res chain seq x y z
N GLY A 1 2.71 -1.97 -13.78
CA GLY A 1 2.79 -3.04 -14.70
C GLY A 1 2.31 -2.84 -16.14
N LEU A 2 1.52 -1.81 -16.47
CA LEU A 2 1.14 -1.56 -17.85
C LEU A 2 2.20 -0.71 -18.54
N HIS A 3 2.57 -1.08 -19.79
CA HIS A 3 3.55 -0.35 -20.57
C HIS A 3 2.95 0.87 -21.26
N ASP A 4 1.71 0.75 -21.72
CA ASP A 4 1.03 1.79 -22.47
C ASP A 4 0.36 2.81 -21.54
N PHE A 5 0.33 4.06 -21.98
CA PHE A 5 -0.41 5.10 -21.29
C PHE A 5 -1.90 4.94 -21.57
N ILE A 6 -2.68 4.82 -20.50
CA ILE A 6 -4.14 4.79 -20.57
C ILE A 6 -4.66 6.25 -20.58
N PRO A 7 -5.57 6.63 -21.50
CA PRO A 7 -6.14 7.95 -21.51
C PRO A 7 -6.77 8.38 -20.18
N THR A 8 -6.64 9.65 -19.83
CA THR A 8 -7.14 10.22 -18.57
C THR A 8 -8.62 9.94 -18.36
N GLU A 9 -9.44 10.10 -19.39
CA GLU A 9 -10.89 9.87 -19.36
C GLU A 9 -11.22 8.41 -19.05
N THR A 10 -10.43 7.47 -19.58
CA THR A 10 -10.61 6.03 -19.33
C THR A 10 -10.29 5.70 -17.87
N LYS A 11 -9.20 6.26 -17.32
CA LYS A 11 -8.85 6.09 -15.90
C LYS A 11 -9.94 6.67 -15.00
N ALA A 12 -10.38 7.90 -15.27
CA ALA A 12 -11.43 8.57 -14.50
C ALA A 12 -12.76 7.79 -14.56
N ALA A 13 -13.16 7.33 -15.74
CA ALA A 13 -14.36 6.50 -15.90
C ALA A 13 -14.29 5.20 -15.10
N TYR A 14 -13.11 4.54 -15.11
CA TYR A 14 -12.88 3.32 -14.33
C TYR A 14 -12.95 3.58 -12.82
N ILE A 15 -12.26 4.62 -12.33
CA ILE A 15 -12.26 4.96 -10.90
C ILE A 15 -13.67 5.38 -10.45
N ASN A 16 -14.41 6.13 -11.27
CA ASN A 16 -15.80 6.48 -10.99
C ASN A 16 -16.72 5.24 -10.84
N GLN A 17 -16.42 4.12 -11.52
CA GLN A 17 -17.15 2.87 -11.25
C GLN A 17 -16.74 2.25 -9.91
N LEU A 18 -15.44 2.29 -9.54
CA LEU A 18 -14.98 1.79 -8.25
C LEU A 18 -15.56 2.59 -7.07
N LEU A 19 -15.69 3.90 -7.22
CA LEU A 19 -16.33 4.78 -6.21
C LEU A 19 -17.78 4.38 -5.89
N LYS A 20 -18.48 3.77 -6.83
CA LYS A 20 -19.85 3.26 -6.64
C LYS A 20 -19.92 1.92 -5.90
N VAL A 21 -18.80 1.19 -5.82
CA VAL A 21 -18.74 -0.12 -5.14
C VAL A 21 -18.79 0.06 -3.62
N GLY A 22 -18.22 1.15 -3.09
CA GLY A 22 -18.22 1.46 -1.66
C GLY A 22 -16.99 0.92 -0.92
N PHE A 23 -15.87 0.73 -1.60
CA PHE A 23 -14.59 0.45 -0.92
C PHE A 23 -14.27 1.56 0.09
N ASP A 24 -13.65 1.19 1.22
CA ASP A 24 -13.20 2.17 2.21
C ASP A 24 -12.22 3.18 1.59
N THR A 25 -11.19 2.68 0.92
CA THR A 25 -10.14 3.50 0.32
C THR A 25 -9.85 3.05 -1.11
N ILE A 26 -9.64 4.00 -2.00
CA ILE A 26 -9.21 3.77 -3.39
C ILE A 26 -7.85 4.44 -3.60
N ASP A 27 -6.83 3.64 -3.87
CA ASP A 27 -5.55 4.12 -4.41
C ASP A 27 -5.78 4.47 -5.89
N PHE A 28 -5.97 5.77 -6.15
CA PHE A 28 -6.41 6.25 -7.46
C PHE A 28 -5.26 6.74 -8.34
N GLY A 29 -4.09 6.98 -7.78
CA GLY A 29 -2.99 7.55 -8.55
C GLY A 29 -1.73 7.86 -7.75
N SER A 30 -0.84 8.64 -8.36
CA SER A 30 0.48 8.90 -7.79
C SER A 30 1.02 10.27 -8.16
N PHE A 31 1.69 10.91 -7.21
CA PHE A 31 2.46 12.14 -7.40
C PHE A 31 3.98 11.87 -7.43
N VAL A 32 4.38 10.68 -7.85
CA VAL A 32 5.79 10.37 -8.14
C VAL A 32 6.25 11.05 -9.43
N SER A 33 7.57 11.02 -9.69
CA SER A 33 8.12 11.61 -10.91
C SER A 33 7.48 11.01 -12.18
N PRO A 34 6.94 11.80 -13.09
CA PRO A 34 6.45 11.34 -14.40
C PRO A 34 7.51 10.65 -15.26
N LYS A 35 8.80 10.89 -14.98
CA LYS A 35 9.91 10.16 -15.62
C LYS A 35 10.03 8.74 -15.14
N ALA A 36 9.71 8.50 -13.84
CA ALA A 36 9.76 7.18 -13.25
C ALA A 36 8.50 6.36 -13.60
N ILE A 37 7.31 6.98 -13.52
CA ILE A 37 6.03 6.33 -13.83
C ILE A 37 5.21 7.21 -14.78
N PRO A 38 5.51 7.16 -16.10
CA PRO A 38 4.81 7.97 -17.10
C PRO A 38 3.30 7.71 -17.15
N GLN A 39 2.86 6.50 -16.76
CA GLN A 39 1.46 6.07 -16.79
C GLN A 39 0.58 6.84 -15.80
N LEU A 40 1.16 7.44 -14.75
CA LEU A 40 0.44 8.19 -13.70
C LEU A 40 0.72 9.71 -13.74
N LYS A 41 1.33 10.21 -14.82
CA LYS A 41 1.67 11.63 -14.95
C LYS A 41 0.47 12.58 -14.91
N ASP A 42 -0.71 12.08 -15.13
CA ASP A 42 -1.98 12.78 -15.25
C ASP A 42 -2.89 12.62 -14.02
N THR A 43 -2.36 12.15 -12.88
CA THR A 43 -3.14 11.89 -11.64
C THR A 43 -4.03 13.07 -11.24
N ALA A 44 -3.51 14.33 -11.30
CA ALA A 44 -4.31 15.52 -11.00
C ALA A 44 -5.46 15.72 -11.99
N ALA A 45 -5.24 15.45 -13.28
CA ALA A 45 -6.28 15.55 -14.31
C ALA A 45 -7.33 14.45 -14.18
N VAL A 46 -6.93 13.26 -13.72
CA VAL A 46 -7.87 12.17 -13.35
C VAL A 46 -8.73 12.61 -12.18
N LEU A 47 -8.12 13.12 -11.10
CA LEU A 47 -8.83 13.56 -9.90
C LEU A 47 -9.94 14.58 -10.23
N ASN A 48 -9.63 15.56 -11.09
CA ASN A 48 -10.59 16.58 -11.50
C ASN A 48 -11.82 16.04 -12.26
N GLN A 49 -11.82 14.77 -12.68
CA GLN A 49 -12.91 14.10 -13.38
C GLN A 49 -13.63 13.06 -12.50
N LEU A 50 -13.27 12.95 -11.21
CA LEU A 50 -13.93 12.03 -10.30
C LEU A 50 -15.21 12.64 -9.74
N ASP A 51 -16.28 11.85 -9.71
CA ASP A 51 -17.54 12.19 -9.05
C ASP A 51 -17.51 11.70 -7.59
N LEU A 52 -17.17 12.59 -6.69
CA LEU A 52 -17.09 12.32 -5.26
C LEU A 52 -18.37 12.65 -4.51
N SER A 53 -19.44 13.09 -5.19
CA SER A 53 -20.66 13.63 -4.55
C SER A 53 -21.47 12.59 -3.79
N SER A 54 -21.37 11.31 -4.15
CA SER A 54 -22.19 10.22 -3.58
C SER A 54 -21.39 9.10 -2.92
N THR A 55 -20.06 9.20 -2.92
CA THR A 55 -19.19 8.18 -2.34
C THR A 55 -18.83 8.46 -0.89
N LYS A 56 -18.57 7.40 -0.13
CA LYS A 56 -17.92 7.45 1.18
C LYS A 56 -16.45 7.01 1.11
N SER A 57 -16.03 6.51 -0.04
CA SER A 57 -14.65 6.04 -0.24
C SER A 57 -13.66 7.18 -0.08
N LYS A 58 -12.58 6.91 0.61
CA LYS A 58 -11.44 7.81 0.77
C LYS A 58 -10.49 7.67 -0.42
N LEU A 59 -9.84 8.75 -0.81
CA LEU A 59 -8.84 8.72 -1.86
C LEU A 59 -7.43 8.65 -1.29
N LEU A 60 -6.62 7.73 -1.82
CA LEU A 60 -5.20 7.60 -1.52
C LEU A 60 -4.39 7.86 -2.78
N ALA A 61 -3.31 8.62 -2.64
CA ALA A 61 -2.33 8.83 -3.69
C ALA A 61 -0.91 8.47 -3.22
N ILE A 62 -0.16 7.74 -4.05
CA ILE A 62 1.22 7.35 -3.72
C ILE A 62 2.17 8.54 -3.92
N VAL A 63 3.07 8.72 -2.96
CA VAL A 63 4.16 9.71 -3.00
C VAL A 63 5.48 9.02 -2.63
N ALA A 64 6.59 9.49 -3.20
CA ALA A 64 7.92 8.94 -2.92
C ALA A 64 8.89 9.96 -2.32
N ASN A 65 8.48 11.21 -2.19
CA ASN A 65 9.30 12.30 -1.64
C ASN A 65 8.43 13.49 -1.21
N GLN A 66 9.07 14.44 -0.53
CA GLN A 66 8.41 15.63 0.01
C GLN A 66 7.75 16.50 -1.09
N ARG A 67 8.36 16.61 -2.29
CA ARG A 67 7.76 17.37 -3.38
C ARG A 67 6.41 16.76 -3.80
N GLY A 68 6.39 15.45 -4.09
CA GLY A 68 5.15 14.77 -4.46
C GLY A 68 4.09 14.84 -3.35
N ALA A 69 4.50 14.77 -2.08
CA ALA A 69 3.59 14.94 -0.95
C ALA A 69 3.03 16.38 -0.89
N THR A 70 3.86 17.41 -1.14
CA THR A 70 3.42 18.80 -1.21
C THR A 70 2.43 19.00 -2.36
N ASP A 71 2.72 18.44 -3.53
CA ASP A 71 1.84 18.52 -4.70
C ASP A 71 0.47 17.86 -4.40
N ALA A 72 0.47 16.67 -3.79
CA ALA A 72 -0.75 15.96 -3.40
C ALA A 72 -1.55 16.71 -2.33
N CYS A 73 -0.90 17.39 -1.39
CA CYS A 73 -1.56 18.15 -0.32
C CYS A 73 -2.35 19.38 -0.84
N ASN A 74 -2.11 19.81 -2.07
CA ASN A 74 -2.89 20.91 -2.68
C ASN A 74 -4.32 20.48 -3.06
N PHE A 75 -4.65 19.21 -3.01
CA PHE A 75 -5.97 18.66 -3.32
C PHE A 75 -6.70 18.26 -2.04
N GLU A 76 -7.81 18.92 -1.74
CA GLU A 76 -8.61 18.64 -0.53
C GLU A 76 -9.24 17.25 -0.59
N GLU A 77 -9.54 16.76 -1.78
CA GLU A 77 -10.19 15.47 -2.05
C GLU A 77 -9.33 14.25 -1.70
N ILE A 78 -8.02 14.43 -1.54
CA ILE A 78 -7.10 13.34 -1.15
C ILE A 78 -7.10 13.23 0.37
N ASP A 79 -7.52 12.10 0.90
CA ASP A 79 -7.53 11.83 2.35
C ASP A 79 -6.19 11.25 2.83
N TYR A 80 -5.60 10.36 2.02
CA TYR A 80 -4.41 9.60 2.39
C TYR A 80 -3.26 9.82 1.42
N LEU A 81 -2.05 9.93 1.94
CA LEU A 81 -0.82 9.75 1.16
C LEU A 81 -0.24 8.37 1.46
N GLY A 82 0.15 7.62 0.42
CA GLY A 82 0.80 6.34 0.54
C GLY A 82 2.32 6.47 0.30
N PHE A 83 3.14 5.95 1.20
CA PHE A 83 4.59 5.99 1.06
C PHE A 83 5.20 4.59 1.09
N PRO A 84 5.97 4.18 0.04
CA PRO A 84 6.65 2.90 -0.01
C PRO A 84 7.99 2.98 0.77
N PHE A 85 7.97 2.50 2.01
CA PHE A 85 9.14 2.31 2.85
C PHE A 85 9.61 0.86 2.74
N SER A 86 10.91 0.59 2.72
CA SER A 86 11.42 -0.78 2.70
C SER A 86 12.34 -1.08 3.87
N ILE A 87 12.30 -2.33 4.31
CA ILE A 87 13.27 -2.87 5.29
C ILE A 87 14.44 -3.61 4.63
N SER A 88 14.48 -3.67 3.30
CA SER A 88 15.62 -4.13 2.50
C SER A 88 16.36 -2.91 1.97
N GLU A 89 17.62 -2.75 2.35
CA GLU A 89 18.45 -1.61 1.91
C GLU A 89 18.62 -1.60 0.39
N THR A 90 18.86 -2.78 -0.19
CA THR A 90 18.99 -2.92 -1.64
C THR A 90 17.71 -2.52 -2.38
N PHE A 91 16.54 -2.94 -1.87
CA PHE A 91 15.28 -2.55 -2.48
C PHE A 91 14.97 -1.07 -2.27
N GLN A 92 15.23 -0.53 -1.08
CA GLN A 92 15.02 0.87 -0.77
C GLN A 92 15.82 1.77 -1.73
N GLN A 93 17.08 1.42 -1.95
CA GLN A 93 17.94 2.14 -2.89
C GLN A 93 17.44 2.07 -4.33
N ARG A 94 16.94 0.90 -4.77
CA ARG A 94 16.40 0.71 -6.13
C ARG A 94 15.07 1.43 -6.34
N ASN A 95 14.21 1.40 -5.34
CA ASN A 95 12.83 1.89 -5.45
C ASN A 95 12.74 3.42 -5.30
N THR A 96 13.47 4.00 -4.35
CA THR A 96 13.36 5.43 -4.02
C THR A 96 14.69 6.19 -4.07
N ASN A 97 15.77 5.54 -4.48
CA ASN A 97 17.12 6.10 -4.54
C ASN A 97 17.53 6.75 -3.20
N SER A 98 17.35 6.00 -2.10
CA SER A 98 17.69 6.43 -0.74
C SER A 98 18.04 5.23 0.14
N SER A 99 18.79 5.45 1.20
CA SER A 99 18.94 4.47 2.27
C SER A 99 17.64 4.33 3.10
N ILE A 100 17.55 3.29 3.92
CA ILE A 100 16.44 3.12 4.85
C ILE A 100 16.39 4.29 5.84
N GLU A 101 17.52 4.71 6.38
CA GLU A 101 17.59 5.83 7.34
C GLU A 101 17.17 7.16 6.68
N GLU A 102 17.62 7.46 5.47
CA GLU A 102 17.16 8.63 4.72
C GLU A 102 15.66 8.56 4.43
N SER A 103 15.15 7.37 4.17
CA SER A 103 13.73 7.14 3.94
C SER A 103 12.91 7.38 5.21
N LEU A 104 13.43 7.00 6.39
CA LEU A 104 12.79 7.28 7.67
C LEU A 104 12.65 8.79 7.93
N VAL A 105 13.70 9.56 7.62
CA VAL A 105 13.64 11.03 7.68
C VAL A 105 12.57 11.58 6.75
N ARG A 106 12.49 11.09 5.51
CA ARG A 106 11.44 11.49 4.56
C ARG A 106 10.03 11.16 5.08
N VAL A 107 9.86 9.99 5.71
CA VAL A 107 8.58 9.63 6.35
C VAL A 107 8.20 10.64 7.42
N ALA A 108 9.15 11.04 8.28
CA ALA A 108 8.89 12.05 9.31
C ALA A 108 8.47 13.41 8.71
N ASP A 109 9.16 13.85 7.67
CA ASP A 109 8.85 15.11 6.98
C ASP A 109 7.46 15.07 6.30
N ILE A 110 7.14 13.95 5.65
CA ILE A 110 5.83 13.76 4.98
C ILE A 110 4.72 13.64 6.03
N GLN A 111 4.95 12.95 7.15
CA GLN A 111 4.00 12.87 8.26
C GLN A 111 3.65 14.25 8.82
N ASN A 112 4.66 15.09 9.06
CA ASN A 112 4.44 16.45 9.51
C ASN A 112 3.63 17.28 8.49
N LEU A 113 3.87 17.07 7.19
CA LEU A 113 3.11 17.71 6.12
C LEU A 113 1.66 17.21 6.10
N CYS A 114 1.43 15.90 6.26
CA CYS A 114 0.09 15.31 6.34
C CYS A 114 -0.70 15.90 7.50
N ILE A 115 -0.13 15.94 8.70
CA ILE A 115 -0.77 16.52 9.90
C ILE A 115 -1.18 17.96 9.64
N LYS A 116 -0.28 18.77 9.06
CA LYS A 116 -0.54 20.18 8.75
C LYS A 116 -1.70 20.38 7.76
N ASN A 117 -1.92 19.42 6.87
CA ASN A 117 -2.94 19.49 5.81
C ASN A 117 -4.16 18.59 6.09
N ASN A 118 -4.35 18.12 7.34
CA ASN A 118 -5.44 17.22 7.75
C ASN A 118 -5.54 15.95 6.89
N LYS A 119 -4.40 15.38 6.49
CA LYS A 119 -4.30 14.11 5.78
C LYS A 119 -3.64 13.06 6.65
N LYS A 120 -3.79 11.79 6.31
CA LYS A 120 -3.09 10.70 6.99
C LYS A 120 -2.05 10.08 6.07
N LEU A 121 -0.94 9.64 6.64
CA LEU A 121 0.08 8.89 5.94
C LEU A 121 -0.11 7.39 6.16
N VAL A 122 -0.20 6.65 5.07
CA VAL A 122 -0.15 5.18 5.03
C VAL A 122 1.27 4.79 4.64
N VAL A 123 1.96 4.05 5.51
CA VAL A 123 3.31 3.56 5.22
C VAL A 123 3.26 2.08 4.85
N TYR A 124 3.72 1.74 3.65
CA TYR A 124 3.84 0.38 3.17
C TYR A 124 5.23 -0.14 3.48
N ILE A 125 5.36 -1.12 4.40
CA ILE A 125 6.64 -1.78 4.67
C ILE A 125 6.89 -2.82 3.59
N SER A 126 7.60 -2.43 2.54
CA SER A 126 8.03 -3.33 1.47
C SER A 126 9.06 -4.35 1.97
N MET A 127 9.05 -5.54 1.39
CA MET A 127 9.90 -6.68 1.77
C MET A 127 9.65 -7.17 3.20
N ALA A 128 8.45 -6.94 3.75
CA ALA A 128 8.08 -7.33 5.11
C ALA A 128 8.13 -8.86 5.36
N PHE A 129 8.09 -9.67 4.32
CA PHE A 129 8.08 -11.13 4.41
C PHE A 129 9.32 -11.80 3.81
N GLY A 130 10.34 -11.01 3.45
CA GLY A 130 11.58 -11.47 2.85
C GLY A 130 11.96 -10.66 1.62
N ASN A 131 13.21 -10.84 1.16
CA ASN A 131 13.75 -10.15 -0.01
C ASN A 131 14.60 -11.10 -0.86
N PRO A 132 14.76 -10.82 -2.18
CA PRO A 132 15.54 -11.66 -3.09
C PRO A 132 17.01 -11.23 -3.20
N TYR A 133 17.46 -10.25 -2.39
CA TYR A 133 18.75 -9.61 -2.54
C TYR A 133 19.81 -10.15 -1.58
N GLY A 134 19.40 -11.00 -0.63
CA GLY A 134 20.29 -11.47 0.45
C GLY A 134 20.47 -10.46 1.59
N ASP A 135 19.68 -9.38 1.60
CA ASP A 135 19.65 -8.47 2.75
C ASP A 135 19.13 -9.22 3.98
N LEU A 136 19.64 -8.88 5.15
CA LEU A 136 19.21 -9.50 6.39
C LEU A 136 17.71 -9.31 6.60
N TRP A 137 17.02 -10.39 6.86
CA TRP A 137 15.58 -10.40 7.16
C TRP A 137 15.26 -11.38 8.27
N ASN A 138 14.46 -10.94 9.20
CA ASN A 138 13.74 -11.76 10.18
C ASN A 138 12.53 -10.96 10.70
N SER A 139 11.66 -11.62 11.45
CA SER A 139 10.45 -10.99 11.97
C SER A 139 10.72 -9.86 12.96
N ASP A 140 11.81 -9.94 13.73
CA ASP A 140 12.17 -8.89 14.71
C ASP A 140 12.52 -7.58 14.02
N ILE A 141 13.18 -7.64 12.85
CA ILE A 141 13.45 -6.45 12.02
C ILE A 141 12.14 -5.78 11.59
N VAL A 142 11.14 -6.55 11.18
CA VAL A 142 9.82 -5.99 10.80
C VAL A 142 9.15 -5.29 11.98
N ILE A 143 9.18 -5.92 13.17
CA ILE A 143 8.61 -5.37 14.41
C ILE A 143 9.36 -4.10 14.80
N GLU A 144 10.70 -4.10 14.76
CA GLU A 144 11.53 -2.93 15.08
C GLU A 144 11.20 -1.73 14.16
N TRP A 145 11.10 -1.94 12.85
CA TRP A 145 10.77 -0.87 11.93
C TRP A 145 9.31 -0.40 12.07
N THR A 146 8.39 -1.31 12.38
CA THR A 146 7.01 -0.94 12.74
C THR A 146 7.00 -0.03 13.96
N GLN A 147 7.80 -0.34 14.99
CA GLN A 147 7.93 0.50 16.18
C GLN A 147 8.50 1.89 15.86
N LYS A 148 9.58 1.94 15.04
CA LYS A 148 10.17 3.24 14.63
C LYS A 148 9.14 4.11 13.89
N LEU A 149 8.38 3.52 12.98
CA LEU A 149 7.33 4.23 12.25
C LEU A 149 6.18 4.68 13.18
N ALA A 150 5.73 3.80 14.07
CA ALA A 150 4.70 4.14 15.06
C ALA A 150 5.15 5.30 15.98
N ASN A 151 6.42 5.35 16.37
CA ASN A 151 7.00 6.43 17.17
C ASN A 151 7.04 7.78 16.43
N LEU A 152 6.99 7.78 15.09
CA LEU A 152 6.81 8.99 14.28
C LEU A 152 5.33 9.44 14.20
N GLY A 153 4.42 8.74 14.87
CA GLY A 153 2.99 9.03 14.83
C GLY A 153 2.28 8.51 13.59
N ILE A 154 2.84 7.51 12.91
CA ILE A 154 2.17 6.84 11.79
C ILE A 154 1.03 5.99 12.35
N GLU A 155 -0.19 6.27 11.90
CA GLU A 155 -1.40 5.59 12.36
C GLU A 155 -1.80 4.39 11.49
N ILE A 156 -1.27 4.27 10.26
CA ILE A 156 -1.61 3.20 9.31
C ILE A 156 -0.32 2.65 8.70
N ILE A 157 -0.08 1.36 8.93
CA ILE A 157 1.09 0.65 8.41
C ILE A 157 0.62 -0.63 7.72
N ALA A 158 0.99 -0.81 6.44
CA ALA A 158 0.67 -2.02 5.69
C ALA A 158 1.93 -2.88 5.50
N LEU A 159 1.88 -4.14 5.95
CA LEU A 159 2.94 -5.11 5.71
C LEU A 159 2.83 -5.66 4.29
N SER A 160 3.86 -5.42 3.47
CA SER A 160 3.82 -5.73 2.04
C SER A 160 4.65 -6.96 1.69
N ASP A 161 3.98 -7.95 1.11
CA ASP A 161 4.58 -9.16 0.52
C ASP A 161 5.04 -8.89 -0.92
N THR A 162 6.00 -7.98 -1.05
CA THR A 162 6.41 -7.35 -2.32
C THR A 162 6.73 -8.33 -3.45
N ILE A 163 7.21 -9.53 -3.12
CA ILE A 163 7.61 -10.57 -4.07
C ILE A 163 6.80 -11.87 -3.95
N GLY A 164 5.77 -11.90 -3.11
CA GLY A 164 4.86 -13.03 -2.97
C GLY A 164 5.41 -14.23 -2.20
N VAL A 165 6.43 -14.03 -1.38
CA VAL A 165 7.11 -15.11 -0.61
C VAL A 165 6.51 -15.36 0.78
N SER A 166 5.52 -14.59 1.19
CA SER A 166 4.83 -14.83 2.45
C SER A 166 4.12 -16.19 2.45
N ASN A 167 3.98 -16.75 3.63
CA ASN A 167 3.26 -17.99 3.87
C ASN A 167 2.42 -17.85 5.15
N PRO A 168 1.48 -18.77 5.42
CA PRO A 168 0.62 -18.70 6.60
C PRO A 168 1.37 -18.59 7.93
N GLU A 169 2.54 -19.19 8.04
CA GLU A 169 3.33 -19.20 9.29
C GLU A 169 3.90 -17.80 9.59
N ASN A 170 4.65 -17.20 8.64
CA ASN A 170 5.24 -15.87 8.83
C ASN A 170 4.18 -14.76 8.89
N ILE A 171 3.07 -14.89 8.14
CA ILE A 171 1.92 -13.99 8.24
C ILE A 171 1.32 -14.05 9.66
N SER A 172 1.02 -15.26 10.15
CA SER A 172 0.44 -15.43 11.48
C SER A 172 1.36 -14.91 12.57
N TYR A 173 2.65 -15.16 12.47
CA TYR A 173 3.64 -14.67 13.42
C TYR A 173 3.68 -13.13 13.45
N LEU A 174 3.81 -12.48 12.30
CA LEU A 174 3.92 -11.02 12.24
C LEU A 174 2.64 -10.33 12.70
N PHE A 175 1.49 -10.69 12.16
CA PHE A 175 0.23 -10.04 12.55
C PHE A 175 -0.13 -10.35 14.01
N GLY A 176 0.10 -11.59 14.48
CA GLY A 176 -0.19 -12.00 15.84
C GLY A 176 0.67 -11.31 16.89
N ASN A 177 1.87 -10.84 16.55
CA ASN A 177 2.73 -10.09 17.45
C ASN A 177 2.55 -8.57 17.31
N ILE A 178 2.45 -8.06 16.08
CA ILE A 178 2.41 -6.62 15.83
C ILE A 178 1.05 -6.01 16.26
N ILE A 179 -0.07 -6.61 15.88
CA ILE A 179 -1.39 -6.01 16.15
C ILE A 179 -1.67 -5.84 17.66
N PRO A 180 -1.41 -6.82 18.52
CA PRO A 180 -1.63 -6.65 19.97
C PRO A 180 -0.73 -5.60 20.61
N GLU A 181 0.48 -5.40 20.08
CA GLU A 181 1.46 -4.44 20.59
C GLU A 181 1.14 -3.01 20.17
N PHE A 182 0.73 -2.79 18.92
CA PHE A 182 0.51 -1.46 18.34
C PHE A 182 -0.98 -1.11 18.24
N LYS A 183 -1.69 -1.07 19.37
CA LYS A 183 -3.15 -0.87 19.44
C LYS A 183 -3.66 0.44 18.83
N ASN A 184 -2.79 1.44 18.70
CA ASN A 184 -3.13 2.74 18.13
C ASN A 184 -2.72 2.84 16.64
N VAL A 185 -2.22 1.76 16.05
CA VAL A 185 -1.82 1.69 14.65
C VAL A 185 -2.70 0.67 13.94
N GLU A 186 -3.34 1.09 12.86
CA GLU A 186 -4.04 0.17 11.96
C GLU A 186 -3.02 -0.60 11.12
N ILE A 187 -2.91 -1.89 11.38
CA ILE A 187 -1.98 -2.78 10.65
C ILE A 187 -2.73 -3.45 9.50
N GLY A 188 -2.30 -3.16 8.28
CA GLY A 188 -2.87 -3.68 7.04
C GLY A 188 -2.01 -4.76 6.39
N ALA A 189 -2.64 -5.53 5.51
CA ALA A 189 -2.04 -6.58 4.70
C ALA A 189 -2.07 -6.20 3.22
N HIS A 190 -0.88 -5.96 2.64
CA HIS A 190 -0.67 -5.77 1.20
C HIS A 190 0.02 -7.01 0.63
N LEU A 191 -0.78 -8.03 0.32
CA LEU A 191 -0.28 -9.35 -0.06
C LEU A 191 -0.20 -9.52 -1.58
N HIS A 192 0.87 -10.17 -2.03
CA HIS A 192 0.97 -10.68 -3.39
C HIS A 192 0.65 -12.18 -3.39
N THR A 193 -0.13 -12.61 -4.38
CA THR A 193 -0.71 -13.96 -4.35
C THR A 193 -0.79 -14.59 -5.73
N THR A 194 -0.87 -15.91 -5.72
CA THR A 194 -1.23 -16.72 -6.89
C THR A 194 -2.67 -17.24 -6.74
N PRO A 195 -3.26 -17.81 -7.79
CA PRO A 195 -4.60 -18.44 -7.69
C PRO A 195 -4.71 -19.54 -6.65
N THR A 196 -3.60 -20.11 -6.19
CA THR A 196 -3.58 -21.22 -5.22
C THR A 196 -3.22 -20.77 -3.81
N THR A 197 -2.55 -19.63 -3.61
CA THR A 197 -2.02 -19.21 -2.30
C THR A 197 -2.84 -18.12 -1.61
N TRP A 198 -3.75 -17.46 -2.32
CA TRP A 198 -4.45 -16.29 -1.79
C TRP A 198 -5.27 -16.58 -0.53
N LYS A 199 -5.99 -17.73 -0.51
CA LYS A 199 -6.94 -18.03 0.56
C LYS A 199 -6.25 -18.27 1.90
N GLU A 200 -5.16 -19.03 1.89
CA GLU A 200 -4.40 -19.34 3.10
C GLU A 200 -3.72 -18.08 3.68
N LYS A 201 -3.22 -17.19 2.80
CA LYS A 201 -2.61 -15.92 3.22
C LYS A 201 -3.64 -14.97 3.86
N VAL A 202 -4.81 -14.79 3.25
CA VAL A 202 -5.89 -13.97 3.82
C VAL A 202 -6.35 -14.54 5.14
N ASN A 203 -6.57 -15.86 5.21
CA ASN A 203 -6.99 -16.54 6.41
C ASN A 203 -5.98 -16.37 7.56
N ALA A 204 -4.70 -16.49 7.28
CA ALA A 204 -3.64 -16.30 8.26
C ALA A 204 -3.62 -14.86 8.82
N ALA A 205 -3.71 -13.85 7.95
CA ALA A 205 -3.75 -12.45 8.38
C ALA A 205 -5.03 -12.13 9.17
N TYR A 206 -6.19 -12.53 8.67
CA TYR A 206 -7.48 -12.23 9.30
C TYR A 206 -7.61 -12.87 10.70
N ASN A 207 -7.24 -14.15 10.84
CA ASN A 207 -7.31 -14.87 12.12
C ASN A 207 -6.35 -14.32 13.16
N ASN A 208 -5.32 -13.58 12.74
CA ASN A 208 -4.38 -12.90 13.65
C ASN A 208 -4.68 -11.40 13.79
N GLY A 209 -5.92 -10.98 13.52
CA GLY A 209 -6.45 -9.67 13.85
C GLY A 209 -6.37 -8.61 12.75
N CYS A 210 -5.79 -8.91 11.58
CA CYS A 210 -5.78 -7.97 10.47
C CYS A 210 -7.20 -7.68 9.97
N LYS A 211 -7.55 -6.40 9.84
CA LYS A 211 -8.85 -5.93 9.35
C LYS A 211 -8.75 -5.06 8.09
N ARG A 212 -7.55 -4.63 7.75
CA ARG A 212 -7.27 -3.85 6.53
C ARG A 212 -6.56 -4.73 5.51
N PHE A 213 -7.15 -4.85 4.33
CA PHE A 213 -6.59 -5.64 3.22
C PHE A 213 -6.59 -4.80 1.95
N ASP A 214 -5.46 -4.77 1.29
CA ASP A 214 -5.35 -4.15 -0.03
C ASP A 214 -5.55 -5.21 -1.11
N GLY A 215 -6.31 -4.85 -2.13
CA GLY A 215 -6.55 -5.69 -3.29
C GLY A 215 -6.52 -4.90 -4.59
N ALA A 216 -6.26 -5.57 -5.68
CA ALA A 216 -6.40 -5.02 -7.02
C ALA A 216 -7.43 -5.84 -7.80
N ILE A 217 -8.26 -5.17 -8.61
CA ILE A 217 -9.24 -5.86 -9.45
C ILE A 217 -8.51 -6.90 -10.34
N LYS A 218 -8.96 -8.15 -10.28
CA LYS A 218 -8.34 -9.32 -10.94
C LYS A 218 -6.88 -9.58 -10.56
N GLY A 219 -6.38 -8.99 -9.48
CA GLY A 219 -5.00 -9.13 -9.05
C GLY A 219 -3.97 -8.49 -9.98
N PHE A 220 -4.38 -7.57 -10.85
CA PHE A 220 -3.46 -6.88 -11.75
C PHE A 220 -2.40 -6.10 -10.99
N GLY A 221 -1.19 -6.07 -11.56
CA GLY A 221 -0.04 -5.38 -10.99
C GLY A 221 0.98 -6.35 -10.42
N GLY A 222 1.90 -5.81 -9.65
CA GLY A 222 3.08 -6.42 -9.09
C GLY A 222 4.19 -5.40 -9.06
N CYS A 223 5.20 -5.58 -8.23
CA CYS A 223 6.27 -4.61 -8.11
C CYS A 223 7.29 -4.76 -9.25
N PRO A 224 7.38 -3.82 -10.21
CA PRO A 224 8.30 -3.93 -11.34
C PRO A 224 9.78 -3.80 -10.92
N MET A 225 10.04 -3.34 -9.69
CA MET A 225 11.39 -3.22 -9.13
C MET A 225 11.85 -4.50 -8.41
N ALA A 226 10.94 -5.47 -8.21
CA ALA A 226 11.29 -6.79 -7.73
C ALA A 226 11.99 -7.60 -8.84
N THR A 227 12.93 -8.46 -8.47
CA THR A 227 13.61 -9.36 -9.40
C THR A 227 12.85 -10.67 -9.54
N GLY A 228 12.80 -11.23 -10.76
CA GLY A 228 12.14 -12.50 -11.06
C GLY A 228 10.75 -12.34 -11.66
N ASP A 229 9.99 -13.45 -11.73
CA ASP A 229 8.62 -13.44 -12.23
C ASP A 229 7.72 -12.67 -11.25
N LEU A 230 6.94 -11.71 -11.79
CA LEU A 230 6.05 -10.89 -10.98
C LEU A 230 4.90 -11.74 -10.42
N THR A 231 4.83 -11.82 -9.10
CA THR A 231 3.62 -12.31 -8.43
C THR A 231 2.59 -11.18 -8.40
N GLY A 232 1.37 -11.44 -8.87
CA GLY A 232 0.29 -10.46 -8.92
C GLY A 232 -0.15 -10.00 -7.51
N ASN A 233 -0.87 -8.88 -7.48
CA ASN A 233 -1.53 -8.43 -6.26
C ASN A 233 -2.61 -9.42 -5.80
N MET A 234 -3.05 -9.31 -4.56
CA MET A 234 -4.26 -9.96 -4.07
C MET A 234 -5.46 -9.51 -4.91
N ALA A 235 -6.16 -10.45 -5.53
CA ALA A 235 -7.35 -10.10 -6.31
C ALA A 235 -8.48 -9.65 -5.36
N THR A 236 -9.06 -8.48 -5.62
CA THR A 236 -10.18 -7.93 -4.84
C THR A 236 -11.36 -8.90 -4.78
N GLU A 237 -11.65 -9.60 -5.88
CA GLU A 237 -12.70 -10.61 -5.97
C GLU A 237 -12.47 -11.77 -4.99
N ASN A 238 -11.21 -12.16 -4.78
CA ASN A 238 -10.85 -13.19 -3.83
C ASN A 238 -11.08 -12.74 -2.38
N LEU A 239 -10.77 -11.47 -2.06
CA LEU A 239 -11.08 -10.89 -0.75
C LEU A 239 -12.59 -10.89 -0.49
N ILE A 240 -13.39 -10.37 -1.43
CA ILE A 240 -14.86 -10.35 -1.35
C ILE A 240 -15.39 -11.78 -1.19
N GLN A 241 -14.90 -12.73 -1.98
CA GLN A 241 -15.30 -14.13 -1.86
C GLN A 241 -14.98 -14.70 -0.47
N TYR A 242 -13.78 -14.43 0.08
CA TYR A 242 -13.38 -14.92 1.40
C TYR A 242 -14.30 -14.39 2.50
N PHE A 243 -14.55 -13.08 2.52
CA PHE A 243 -15.36 -12.44 3.55
C PHE A 243 -16.81 -12.89 3.47
N ASN A 244 -17.40 -12.96 2.27
CA ASN A 244 -18.75 -13.48 2.08
C ASN A 244 -18.92 -14.93 2.52
N GLN A 245 -17.95 -15.82 2.17
CA GLN A 245 -18.00 -17.24 2.57
C GLN A 245 -17.91 -17.40 4.08
N ASN A 246 -17.20 -16.53 4.77
CA ASN A 246 -17.03 -16.55 6.23
C ASN A 246 -18.09 -15.70 6.96
N LYS A 247 -19.08 -15.11 6.25
CA LYS A 247 -20.13 -14.24 6.80
C LYS A 247 -19.57 -13.06 7.59
N ILE A 248 -18.48 -12.49 7.09
CA ILE A 248 -17.82 -11.31 7.65
C ILE A 248 -18.39 -10.11 6.88
N GLU A 249 -18.91 -9.14 7.61
CA GLU A 249 -19.38 -7.88 7.05
C GLU A 249 -18.19 -7.03 6.59
N LEU A 250 -18.31 -6.44 5.38
CA LEU A 250 -17.28 -5.61 4.74
C LEU A 250 -17.60 -4.13 4.93
#